data_8ca6081b9fe07799756bd7560c762bb5
#
_entry.id   8ca6081b9fe07799756bd7560c762bb5
#
_cell.length_a   1.000
_cell.length_b   1.000
_cell.length_c   1.000
_cell.angle_alpha   90.00
_cell.angle_beta   90.00
_cell.angle_gamma   90.00
#
_symmetry.space_group_name_H-M   'P 1'
#
loop_
_entity.id
_entity.type
_entity.pdbx_description
1 polymer ?
#
loop_
_entity_poly.entity_id
_entity_poly.type
_entity_poly.pdbx_seq_one_letter_code
_entity_poly.pdbx_strand_id
1 'polypeptide(L)'
;RAWLDDRLLIGDKQSLSSVPSVAIGGEIVVGSAPAQATPLVTRRSSKLVDILKALLCYSNNFMADRLGETFGGPEAMRTLLINWLQLNPDEVWLASTSGLGVNRVTPRAMMAILRGLRDELRKHNLKLSDIMPVAGIDPGTLEDRYTDPFTRGSVVAKTGTLISTDGGASSLVGQMNTKSGR
;
A
#
# COMPACT_ATOMS: atom_id res chain seq x y z
N ARG A 1 -14.67 18.33 16.66
CA ARG A 1 -15.34 19.26 15.74
C ARG A 1 -14.56 19.39 14.44
N ALA A 2 -13.28 19.79 14.47
CA ALA A 2 -12.41 19.93 13.28
C ALA A 2 -12.31 18.62 12.46
N TRP A 3 -12.23 17.48 13.09
CA TRP A 3 -12.06 16.18 12.40
C TRP A 3 -13.31 15.73 11.63
N LEU A 4 -14.50 16.10 12.08
CA LEU A 4 -15.75 15.85 11.36
C LEU A 4 -15.92 16.83 10.19
N ASP A 5 -15.47 18.06 10.36
CA ASP A 5 -15.56 19.10 9.33
C ASP A 5 -14.64 18.81 8.14
N ASP A 6 -13.40 18.29 8.38
CA ASP A 6 -12.44 17.92 7.31
C ASP A 6 -12.87 16.69 6.49
N ARG A 7 -13.62 15.77 7.06
CA ARG A 7 -14.11 14.60 6.32
C ARG A 7 -15.39 14.83 5.51
N LEU A 8 -16.18 15.82 5.90
CA LEU A 8 -17.35 16.25 5.12
C LEU A 8 -16.97 17.08 3.89
N LEU A 9 -15.72 17.57 3.81
CA LEU A 9 -15.20 18.37 2.70
C LEU A 9 -14.67 17.55 1.50
N ILE A 10 -14.71 16.21 1.53
CA ILE A 10 -14.30 15.33 0.42
C ILE A 10 -15.51 15.03 -0.50
N GLY A 11 -16.35 15.97 -0.72
CA GLY A 11 -17.44 15.95 -1.69
C GLY A 11 -17.54 17.32 -2.35
N ASP A 12 -18.01 17.31 -3.59
CA ASP A 12 -18.19 18.50 -4.40
C ASP A 12 -18.80 19.66 -3.57
N LYS A 13 -18.09 20.77 -3.44
CA LYS A 13 -18.49 21.94 -2.62
C LYS A 13 -19.89 22.46 -2.92
N GLN A 14 -20.47 22.08 -4.07
CA GLN A 14 -21.82 22.48 -4.47
C GLN A 14 -22.95 21.65 -3.84
N SER A 15 -22.66 20.46 -3.32
CA SER A 15 -23.68 19.60 -2.71
C SER A 15 -23.87 19.78 -1.20
N LEU A 16 -22.97 20.54 -0.54
CA LEU A 16 -22.98 20.74 0.91
C LEU A 16 -24.02 21.74 1.43
N SER A 17 -24.59 22.58 0.56
CA SER A 17 -25.61 23.56 0.95
C SER A 17 -26.97 22.94 1.34
N SER A 18 -27.18 21.64 1.05
CA SER A 18 -28.41 20.90 1.37
C SER A 18 -28.28 19.90 2.53
N VAL A 19 -27.08 19.73 3.10
CA VAL A 19 -26.89 18.82 4.23
C VAL A 19 -27.27 19.54 5.53
N PRO A 20 -28.25 19.03 6.28
CA PRO A 20 -28.61 19.64 7.57
C PRO A 20 -27.38 19.64 8.49
N SER A 21 -27.09 20.81 9.09
CA SER A 21 -26.01 20.93 10.06
C SER A 21 -26.28 20.02 11.24
N VAL A 22 -25.41 19.05 11.49
CA VAL A 22 -25.47 18.20 12.67
C VAL A 22 -24.80 18.93 13.83
N ALA A 23 -25.59 19.36 14.81
CA ALA A 23 -25.07 19.92 16.05
C ALA A 23 -24.85 18.76 17.05
N ILE A 24 -23.62 18.59 17.53
CA ILE A 24 -23.31 17.67 18.64
C ILE A 24 -23.50 18.46 19.94
N GLY A 25 -24.63 18.22 20.62
CA GLY A 25 -24.93 18.80 21.91
C GLY A 25 -24.73 17.79 23.02
N GLY A 26 -23.55 17.71 23.59
CA GLY A 26 -23.24 16.81 24.67
C GLY A 26 -21.73 16.54 24.82
N GLU A 27 -21.39 15.77 25.86
CA GLU A 27 -20.00 15.35 26.11
C GLU A 27 -19.58 14.25 25.14
N ILE A 28 -18.38 14.38 24.58
CA ILE A 28 -17.78 13.33 23.75
C ILE A 28 -17.06 12.36 24.68
N VAL A 29 -17.59 11.16 24.83
CA VAL A 29 -16.99 10.09 25.64
C VAL A 29 -16.32 9.07 24.75
N VAL A 30 -15.06 8.77 25.05
CA VAL A 30 -14.31 7.69 24.39
C VAL A 30 -14.54 6.40 25.19
N GLY A 31 -15.07 5.37 24.55
CA GLY A 31 -15.34 4.09 25.19
C GLY A 31 -15.70 2.99 24.18
N SER A 32 -15.89 1.78 24.68
CA SER A 32 -16.39 0.66 23.87
C SER A 32 -17.91 0.77 23.69
N ALA A 33 -18.39 0.42 22.50
CA ALA A 33 -19.82 0.35 22.25
C ALA A 33 -20.49 -0.71 23.16
N PRO A 34 -21.68 -0.45 23.69
CA PRO A 34 -22.42 -1.46 24.44
C PRO A 34 -22.68 -2.73 23.60
N ALA A 35 -22.71 -3.89 24.24
CA ALA A 35 -22.92 -5.17 23.53
C ALA A 35 -24.26 -5.23 22.77
N GLN A 36 -25.27 -4.46 23.20
CA GLN A 36 -26.58 -4.36 22.56
C GLN A 36 -26.74 -3.17 21.62
N ALA A 37 -25.65 -2.46 21.31
CA ALA A 37 -25.70 -1.32 20.39
C ALA A 37 -26.16 -1.74 19.00
N THR A 38 -27.17 -1.06 18.45
CA THR A 38 -27.64 -1.28 17.09
C THR A 38 -26.77 -0.46 16.11
N PRO A 39 -26.18 -1.07 15.07
CA PRO A 39 -25.45 -0.33 14.08
C PRO A 39 -26.36 0.65 13.33
N LEU A 40 -26.04 1.94 13.35
CA LEU A 40 -26.77 2.97 12.61
C LEU A 40 -26.34 3.02 11.13
N VAL A 41 -25.06 2.78 10.87
CA VAL A 41 -24.49 2.79 9.54
C VAL A 41 -23.44 1.69 9.44
N THR A 42 -23.50 0.93 8.35
CA THR A 42 -22.44 -0.04 8.00
C THR A 42 -21.82 0.37 6.69
N ARG A 43 -20.51 0.62 6.68
CA ARG A 43 -19.75 0.89 5.47
C ARG A 43 -18.85 -0.29 5.15
N ARG A 44 -18.92 -0.80 3.92
CA ARG A 44 -18.00 -1.80 3.39
C ARG A 44 -16.86 -1.11 2.67
N SER A 45 -15.63 -1.56 2.89
CA SER A 45 -14.46 -1.13 2.13
C SER A 45 -14.48 -1.71 0.71
N SER A 46 -13.66 -1.17 -0.17
CA SER A 46 -13.28 -1.84 -1.43
C SER A 46 -12.57 -3.17 -1.12
N LYS A 47 -12.44 -4.04 -2.12
CA LYS A 47 -11.67 -5.27 -1.99
C LYS A 47 -10.22 -4.95 -1.65
N LEU A 48 -9.56 -5.81 -0.87
CA LEU A 48 -8.17 -5.59 -0.47
C LEU A 48 -7.24 -5.47 -1.69
N VAL A 49 -7.48 -6.24 -2.75
CA VAL A 49 -6.69 -6.18 -4.00
C VAL A 49 -6.73 -4.78 -4.63
N ASP A 50 -7.91 -4.13 -4.65
CA ASP A 50 -8.08 -2.79 -5.21
C ASP A 50 -7.39 -1.72 -4.34
N ILE A 51 -7.45 -1.91 -3.01
CA ILE A 51 -6.75 -1.06 -2.04
C ILE A 51 -5.24 -1.18 -2.21
N LEU A 52 -4.71 -2.41 -2.35
CA LEU A 52 -3.28 -2.66 -2.58
C LEU A 52 -2.83 -2.08 -3.93
N LYS A 53 -3.65 -2.23 -4.98
CA LYS A 53 -3.35 -1.63 -6.30
C LYS A 53 -3.21 -0.12 -6.19
N ALA A 54 -4.16 0.56 -5.60
CA ALA A 54 -4.10 2.01 -5.41
C ALA A 54 -2.91 2.43 -4.54
N LEU A 55 -2.69 1.74 -3.40
CA LEU A 55 -1.56 1.98 -2.51
C LEU A 55 -0.22 1.91 -3.25
N LEU A 56 -0.01 0.87 -4.05
CA LEU A 56 1.26 0.62 -4.73
C LEU A 56 1.45 1.51 -5.97
N CYS A 57 0.37 1.83 -6.71
CA CYS A 57 0.42 2.76 -7.84
C CYS A 57 0.83 4.18 -7.40
N TYR A 58 0.23 4.68 -6.34
CA TYR A 58 0.50 6.03 -5.83
C TYR A 58 1.60 6.07 -4.75
N SER A 59 2.14 4.91 -4.37
CA SER A 59 3.17 4.81 -3.31
C SER A 59 2.74 5.49 -2.00
N ASN A 60 1.54 5.16 -1.51
CA ASN A 60 0.94 5.80 -0.35
C ASN A 60 1.51 5.22 0.95
N ASN A 61 2.47 5.92 1.54
CA ASN A 61 3.17 5.50 2.75
C ASN A 61 2.23 5.37 3.96
N PHE A 62 1.28 6.31 4.11
CA PHE A 62 0.32 6.26 5.20
C PHE A 62 -0.53 4.99 5.17
N MET A 63 -1.06 4.62 3.99
CA MET A 63 -1.82 3.38 3.85
C MET A 63 -0.95 2.15 4.10
N ALA A 64 0.31 2.16 3.64
CA ALA A 64 1.24 1.06 3.84
C ALA A 64 1.53 0.84 5.33
N ASP A 65 1.82 1.91 6.08
CA ASP A 65 2.08 1.83 7.52
C ASP A 65 0.82 1.39 8.30
N ARG A 66 -0.36 1.92 7.95
CA ARG A 66 -1.62 1.48 8.58
C ARG A 66 -1.94 -0.01 8.34
N LEU A 67 -1.69 -0.51 7.14
CA LEU A 67 -1.80 -1.95 6.88
C LEU A 67 -0.75 -2.73 7.68
N GLY A 68 0.50 -2.27 7.69
CA GLY A 68 1.56 -2.90 8.46
C GLY A 68 1.27 -2.98 9.96
N GLU A 69 0.68 -1.93 10.54
CA GLU A 69 0.25 -1.91 11.94
C GLU A 69 -0.77 -3.02 12.26
N THR A 70 -1.66 -3.37 11.32
CA THR A 70 -2.62 -4.48 11.53
C THR A 70 -1.94 -5.84 11.68
N PHE A 71 -0.69 -5.97 11.21
CA PHE A 71 0.14 -7.17 11.34
C PHE A 71 1.18 -7.08 12.47
N GLY A 72 1.15 -6.01 13.27
CA GLY A 72 2.08 -5.79 14.38
C GLY A 72 3.31 -4.93 14.03
N GLY A 73 3.26 -4.20 12.91
CA GLY A 73 4.28 -3.23 12.52
C GLY A 73 5.53 -3.84 11.87
N PRO A 74 6.63 -3.06 11.76
CA PRO A 74 7.81 -3.47 10.98
C PRO A 74 8.54 -4.69 11.53
N GLU A 75 8.63 -4.85 12.85
CA GLU A 75 9.32 -6.01 13.44
C GLU A 75 8.54 -7.32 13.25
N ALA A 76 7.21 -7.28 13.41
CA ALA A 76 6.37 -8.44 13.12
C ALA A 76 6.41 -8.80 11.62
N MET A 77 6.41 -7.80 10.73
CA MET A 77 6.57 -8.00 9.30
C MET A 77 7.93 -8.61 8.96
N ARG A 78 9.01 -8.11 9.56
CA ARG A 78 10.36 -8.66 9.41
C ARG A 78 10.40 -10.15 9.81
N THR A 79 9.89 -10.46 10.99
CA THR A 79 9.83 -11.84 11.52
C THR A 79 9.03 -12.76 10.60
N LEU A 80 7.89 -12.28 10.11
CA LEU A 80 7.07 -13.03 9.15
C LEU A 80 7.82 -13.32 7.85
N LEU A 81 8.48 -12.34 7.25
CA LEU A 81 9.25 -12.51 6.01
C LEU A 81 10.41 -13.49 6.18
N ILE A 82 11.17 -13.38 7.28
CA ILE A 82 12.28 -14.29 7.60
C ILE A 82 11.77 -15.72 7.73
N ASN A 83 10.72 -15.95 8.51
CA ASN A 83 10.20 -17.28 8.77
C ASN A 83 9.52 -17.89 7.53
N TRP A 84 8.70 -17.08 6.81
CA TRP A 84 7.98 -17.55 5.62
C TRP A 84 8.92 -17.93 4.49
N LEU A 85 9.94 -17.09 4.22
CA LEU A 85 10.82 -17.26 3.07
C LEU A 85 12.19 -17.86 3.44
N GLN A 86 12.39 -18.22 4.71
CA GLN A 86 13.65 -18.77 5.23
C GLN A 86 14.85 -17.87 4.90
N LEU A 87 14.66 -16.54 5.10
CA LEU A 87 15.69 -15.55 4.83
C LEU A 87 16.72 -15.52 5.95
N ASN A 88 17.95 -15.12 5.62
CA ASN A 88 18.93 -14.77 6.63
C ASN A 88 18.47 -13.49 7.36
N PRO A 89 18.36 -13.49 8.72
CA PRO A 89 17.96 -12.31 9.49
C PRO A 89 18.79 -11.05 9.24
N ASP A 90 20.07 -11.21 8.89
CA ASP A 90 20.99 -10.10 8.60
C ASP A 90 20.74 -9.43 7.24
N GLU A 91 19.91 -10.04 6.37
CA GLU A 91 19.57 -9.50 5.05
C GLU A 91 18.33 -8.60 5.04
N VAL A 92 17.61 -8.53 6.17
CA VAL A 92 16.35 -7.78 6.26
C VAL A 92 16.31 -6.96 7.53
N TRP A 93 16.26 -5.65 7.39
CA TRP A 93 16.04 -4.68 8.46
C TRP A 93 14.93 -3.71 8.04
N LEU A 94 13.87 -3.58 8.82
CA LEU A 94 12.73 -2.73 8.54
C LEU A 94 12.53 -1.70 9.65
N ALA A 95 12.62 -0.42 9.32
CA ALA A 95 12.26 0.68 10.22
C ALA A 95 10.78 1.05 10.11
N SER A 96 10.16 0.79 8.95
CA SER A 96 8.75 1.02 8.69
C SER A 96 8.22 -0.01 7.69
N THR A 97 6.90 -0.13 7.57
CA THR A 97 6.25 -0.97 6.56
C THR A 97 5.99 -0.24 5.25
N SER A 98 6.13 1.09 5.23
CA SER A 98 6.04 1.93 4.04
C SER A 98 7.34 2.03 3.24
N GLY A 99 8.48 1.72 3.86
CA GLY A 99 9.80 1.95 3.29
C GLY A 99 10.43 3.29 3.68
N LEU A 100 9.72 4.13 4.45
CA LEU A 100 10.29 5.36 5.02
C LEU A 100 11.29 5.04 6.13
N GLY A 101 12.27 5.93 6.31
CA GLY A 101 13.35 5.72 7.28
C GLY A 101 14.42 4.75 6.75
N VAL A 102 15.26 4.26 7.65
CA VAL A 102 16.39 3.40 7.29
C VAL A 102 15.94 1.95 7.21
N ASN A 103 15.55 1.51 6.02
CA ASN A 103 15.28 0.10 5.72
C ASN A 103 16.47 -0.50 4.96
N ARG A 104 16.84 -1.71 5.27
CA ARG A 104 17.95 -2.45 4.63
C ARG A 104 17.46 -3.83 4.21
N VAL A 105 17.45 -4.08 2.93
CA VAL A 105 17.10 -5.40 2.36
C VAL A 105 18.11 -5.71 1.25
N THR A 106 18.75 -6.86 1.32
CA THR A 106 19.68 -7.25 0.25
C THR A 106 18.91 -7.53 -1.05
N PRO A 107 19.54 -7.35 -2.23
CA PRO A 107 18.91 -7.70 -3.50
C PRO A 107 18.44 -9.16 -3.56
N ARG A 108 19.16 -10.08 -2.94
CA ARG A 108 18.80 -11.50 -2.85
C ARG A 108 17.52 -11.70 -2.04
N ALA A 109 17.44 -11.10 -0.86
CA ALA A 109 16.24 -11.15 0.00
C ALA A 109 15.04 -10.48 -0.71
N MET A 110 15.24 -9.33 -1.37
CA MET A 110 14.19 -8.65 -2.12
C MET A 110 13.64 -9.51 -3.26
N MET A 111 14.50 -10.22 -3.99
CA MET A 111 14.07 -11.16 -5.03
C MET A 111 13.32 -12.36 -4.47
N ALA A 112 13.72 -12.86 -3.29
CA ALA A 112 12.99 -13.92 -2.61
C ALA A 112 11.59 -13.44 -2.17
N ILE A 113 11.49 -12.23 -1.62
CA ILE A 113 10.21 -11.59 -1.25
C ILE A 113 9.30 -11.44 -2.49
N LEU A 114 9.82 -10.91 -3.60
CA LEU A 114 9.03 -10.75 -4.82
C LEU A 114 8.53 -12.10 -5.38
N ARG A 115 9.38 -13.12 -5.37
CA ARG A 115 9.00 -14.48 -5.82
C ARG A 115 7.95 -15.08 -4.88
N GLY A 116 8.16 -14.99 -3.57
CA GLY A 116 7.19 -15.45 -2.57
C GLY A 116 5.83 -14.77 -2.73
N LEU A 117 5.82 -13.45 -2.89
CA LEU A 117 4.60 -12.68 -3.15
C LEU A 117 3.89 -13.15 -4.43
N ARG A 118 4.63 -13.33 -5.53
CA ARG A 118 4.06 -13.84 -6.79
C ARG A 118 3.45 -15.23 -6.62
N ASP A 119 4.13 -16.12 -5.91
CA ASP A 119 3.69 -17.51 -5.72
C ASP A 119 2.48 -17.55 -4.77
N GLU A 120 2.41 -16.66 -3.77
CA GLU A 120 1.24 -16.50 -2.91
C GLU A 120 0.03 -15.97 -3.68
N LEU A 121 0.20 -14.93 -4.50
CA LEU A 121 -0.87 -14.38 -5.34
C LEU A 121 -1.46 -15.44 -6.28
N ARG A 122 -0.63 -16.31 -6.85
CA ARG A 122 -1.08 -17.40 -7.72
C ARG A 122 -2.04 -18.39 -7.03
N LYS A 123 -1.86 -18.66 -5.74
CA LYS A 123 -2.78 -19.50 -4.97
C LYS A 123 -4.19 -18.91 -4.89
N HIS A 124 -4.29 -17.58 -5.02
CA HIS A 124 -5.56 -16.84 -5.04
C HIS A 124 -6.03 -16.46 -6.44
N ASN A 125 -5.45 -17.07 -7.50
CA ASN A 125 -5.71 -16.73 -8.90
C ASN A 125 -5.42 -15.26 -9.24
N LEU A 126 -4.46 -14.64 -8.56
CA LEU A 126 -4.00 -13.27 -8.78
C LEU A 126 -2.60 -13.25 -9.39
N LYS A 127 -2.26 -12.13 -10.03
CA LYS A 127 -0.94 -11.82 -10.61
C LYS A 127 -0.35 -10.59 -9.93
N LEU A 128 0.96 -10.37 -10.09
CA LEU A 128 1.61 -9.14 -9.61
C LEU A 128 0.93 -7.87 -10.18
N SER A 129 0.50 -7.90 -11.44
CA SER A 129 -0.20 -6.78 -12.09
C SER A 129 -1.55 -6.42 -11.45
N ASP A 130 -2.15 -7.31 -10.66
CA ASP A 130 -3.41 -7.02 -9.99
C ASP A 130 -3.24 -6.12 -8.77
N ILE A 131 -2.02 -6.06 -8.20
CA ILE A 131 -1.69 -5.24 -7.04
C ILE A 131 -0.56 -4.23 -7.29
N MET A 132 0.39 -4.50 -8.20
CA MET A 132 1.51 -3.61 -8.50
C MET A 132 1.24 -2.78 -9.76
N PRO A 133 1.83 -1.56 -9.88
CA PRO A 133 1.67 -0.74 -11.08
C PRO A 133 2.27 -1.39 -12.31
N VAL A 134 1.53 -1.28 -13.42
CA VAL A 134 1.96 -1.66 -14.77
C VAL A 134 2.44 -0.40 -15.49
N ALA A 135 3.68 -0.38 -15.88
CA ALA A 135 4.33 0.81 -16.45
C ALA A 135 3.70 1.26 -17.77
N GLY A 136 3.44 2.55 -17.89
CA GLY A 136 2.80 3.18 -19.04
C GLY A 136 1.30 2.88 -19.18
N ILE A 137 0.71 2.13 -18.24
CA ILE A 137 -0.71 1.74 -18.25
C ILE A 137 -1.44 2.30 -17.02
N ASP A 138 -0.95 1.97 -15.83
CA ASP A 138 -1.58 2.38 -14.59
C ASP A 138 -1.16 3.80 -14.18
N PRO A 139 -2.05 4.58 -13.55
CA PRO A 139 -1.70 5.90 -13.06
C PRO A 139 -0.70 5.83 -11.89
N GLY A 140 0.01 6.93 -11.67
CA GLY A 140 0.92 7.10 -10.53
C GLY A 140 2.40 6.93 -10.88
N THR A 141 3.18 6.26 -10.04
CA THR A 141 4.65 6.33 -10.10
C THR A 141 5.31 5.74 -11.35
N LEU A 142 4.60 4.95 -12.13
CA LEU A 142 5.08 4.36 -13.40
C LEU A 142 4.27 4.79 -14.62
N GLU A 143 3.36 5.76 -14.49
CA GLU A 143 2.50 6.23 -15.57
C GLU A 143 3.28 6.70 -16.80
N ASP A 144 4.29 7.53 -16.58
CA ASP A 144 5.12 8.14 -17.64
C ASP A 144 6.44 7.38 -17.88
N ARG A 145 6.53 6.10 -17.45
CA ARG A 145 7.72 5.27 -17.64
C ARG A 145 7.42 4.10 -18.58
N TYR A 146 8.40 3.74 -19.42
CA TYR A 146 8.26 2.64 -20.39
C TYR A 146 7.05 2.83 -21.31
N THR A 147 6.86 4.06 -21.82
CA THR A 147 5.68 4.45 -22.61
C THR A 147 5.80 4.17 -24.11
N ASP A 148 6.98 3.78 -24.59
CA ASP A 148 7.17 3.42 -25.99
C ASP A 148 6.37 2.15 -26.37
N PRO A 149 5.98 1.99 -27.66
CA PRO A 149 5.12 0.89 -28.09
C PRO A 149 5.63 -0.53 -27.79
N PHE A 150 6.95 -0.68 -27.58
CA PHE A 150 7.56 -2.00 -27.33
C PHE A 150 7.64 -2.35 -25.85
N THR A 151 7.69 -1.35 -24.98
CA THR A 151 7.89 -1.55 -23.53
C THR A 151 6.66 -1.24 -22.71
N ARG A 152 5.69 -0.52 -23.26
CA ARG A 152 4.43 -0.20 -22.60
C ARG A 152 3.71 -1.47 -22.12
N GLY A 153 3.42 -1.54 -20.83
CA GLY A 153 2.77 -2.70 -20.22
C GLY A 153 3.68 -3.92 -19.99
N SER A 154 4.96 -3.86 -20.40
CA SER A 154 5.87 -4.98 -20.22
C SER A 154 6.48 -5.07 -18.80
N VAL A 155 6.46 -3.98 -18.04
CA VAL A 155 7.04 -3.88 -16.69
C VAL A 155 5.96 -3.76 -15.65
N VAL A 156 5.98 -4.65 -14.68
CA VAL A 156 5.16 -4.61 -13.46
C VAL A 156 6.10 -4.44 -12.28
N ALA A 157 6.13 -3.26 -11.66
CA ALA A 157 7.16 -2.97 -10.67
C ALA A 157 6.70 -1.94 -9.63
N LYS A 158 7.44 -1.85 -8.53
CA LYS A 158 7.30 -0.80 -7.51
C LYS A 158 8.57 0.04 -7.47
N THR A 159 8.39 1.35 -7.53
CA THR A 159 9.47 2.32 -7.34
C THR A 159 9.70 2.60 -5.85
N GLY A 160 10.92 2.92 -5.47
CA GLY A 160 11.27 3.52 -4.18
C GLY A 160 12.16 4.74 -4.42
N THR A 161 11.84 5.86 -3.77
CA THR A 161 12.65 7.07 -3.84
C THR A 161 12.69 7.72 -2.46
N LEU A 162 13.89 7.86 -1.91
CA LEU A 162 14.19 8.60 -0.69
C LEU A 162 15.15 9.73 -1.06
N ILE A 163 14.78 10.98 -0.74
CA ILE A 163 15.55 12.15 -1.17
C ILE A 163 16.69 12.43 -0.19
N SER A 164 16.43 12.37 1.10
CA SER A 164 17.35 12.83 2.14
C SER A 164 17.73 11.77 3.18
N THR A 165 17.03 10.66 3.22
CA THR A 165 17.35 9.58 4.16
C THR A 165 18.56 8.82 3.63
N ASP A 166 19.62 8.72 4.45
CA ASP A 166 20.80 7.90 4.18
C ASP A 166 21.54 8.28 2.87
N GLY A 167 21.58 9.59 2.57
CA GLY A 167 22.18 10.12 1.36
C GLY A 167 21.35 9.98 0.09
N GLY A 168 20.11 9.56 0.22
CA GLY A 168 19.19 9.31 -0.89
C GLY A 168 19.24 7.87 -1.39
N ALA A 169 18.10 7.39 -1.87
CA ALA A 169 18.03 6.06 -2.50
C ALA A 169 16.99 6.06 -3.62
N SER A 170 17.31 5.37 -4.72
CA SER A 170 16.36 5.11 -5.80
C SER A 170 16.38 3.62 -6.12
N SER A 171 15.21 3.01 -6.20
CA SER A 171 15.05 1.57 -6.44
C SER A 171 13.88 1.28 -7.37
N LEU A 172 13.97 0.16 -8.08
CA LEU A 172 12.88 -0.41 -8.86
C LEU A 172 12.91 -1.92 -8.66
N VAL A 173 11.83 -2.49 -8.19
CA VAL A 173 11.69 -3.93 -7.96
C VAL A 173 10.43 -4.43 -8.66
N GLY A 174 10.57 -5.46 -9.47
CA GLY A 174 9.44 -5.98 -10.22
C GLY A 174 9.79 -7.08 -11.20
N GLN A 175 8.91 -7.25 -12.17
CA GLN A 175 8.98 -8.23 -13.24
C GLN A 175 8.89 -7.52 -14.59
N MET A 176 9.68 -7.95 -15.55
CA MET A 176 9.60 -7.52 -16.94
C MET A 176 9.33 -8.73 -17.84
N ASN A 177 8.40 -8.57 -18.78
CA ASN A 177 8.19 -9.53 -19.85
C ASN A 177 9.18 -9.25 -20.97
N THR A 178 10.03 -10.20 -21.29
CA THR A 178 11.01 -10.09 -22.37
C THR A 178 10.54 -10.83 -23.63
N LYS A 179 11.08 -10.46 -24.80
CA LYS A 179 10.77 -11.17 -26.08
C LYS A 179 11.13 -12.65 -26.04
N SER A 180 12.11 -13.03 -25.23
CA SER A 180 12.53 -14.43 -25.08
C SER A 180 11.71 -15.21 -24.06
N GLY A 181 10.76 -14.57 -23.37
CA GLY A 181 9.95 -15.19 -22.32
C GLY A 181 10.70 -15.48 -21.02
N ARG A 182 11.89 -14.88 -20.83
CA ARG A 182 12.72 -15.04 -19.62
C ARG A 182 12.59 -13.85 -18.70
#